data_f711e908a4922a7cc108650d877f943b
#
_entry.id   f711e908a4922a7cc108650d877f943b
#
_cell.length_a   1.000
_cell.length_b   1.000
_cell.length_c   1.000
_cell.angle_alpha   90.00
_cell.angle_beta   90.00
_cell.angle_gamma   90.00
#
_symmetry.space_group_name_H-M   'P 1'
#
loop_
_entity.id
_entity.type
_entity.pdbx_description
1 polymer ?
#
loop_
_entity_poly.entity_id
_entity_poly.type
_entity_poly.pdbx_seq_one_letter_code
_entity_poly.pdbx_strand_id
1 'polypeptide(L)'
;MNLVPSRPDLYHLGPNEFYQGKLAQEIASDLQEGGSRITIEDLASYSFKYNDPLVANYKNKTLYTAGENSGGMRLNEAFRFVEENLDRSIPFGPHAYVTYAKALNKAFVSHRKRLQRSINHGCTSHMSAVDSEGNMVALTYTLLNRFGSKVVLPKTGILMNNSVSYFDPRQGFSTTIEGRKRI
;
A
#
# COMPACT_ATOMS: atom_id res chain seq x y z
N MET A 1 -5.13 -23.86 20.57
CA MET A 1 -5.12 -22.82 19.52
C MET A 1 -5.39 -23.56 18.21
N ASN A 2 -6.63 -23.59 17.78
CA ASN A 2 -6.98 -24.25 16.53
C ASN A 2 -6.45 -23.39 15.39
N LEU A 3 -5.40 -23.86 14.73
CA LEU A 3 -4.95 -23.27 13.48
C LEU A 3 -6.12 -23.37 12.49
N VAL A 4 -6.49 -22.25 11.92
CA VAL A 4 -7.53 -22.18 10.89
C VAL A 4 -7.12 -23.15 9.78
N PRO A 5 -8.03 -24.05 9.37
CA PRO A 5 -7.72 -24.96 8.28
C PRO A 5 -7.30 -24.16 7.04
N SER A 6 -6.28 -24.66 6.33
CA SER A 6 -5.94 -24.15 5.01
C SER A 6 -7.23 -24.08 4.19
N ARG A 7 -7.50 -22.91 3.58
CA ARG A 7 -8.70 -22.70 2.74
C ARG A 7 -8.36 -23.06 1.28
N PRO A 8 -8.34 -24.34 0.91
CA PRO A 8 -8.11 -24.74 -0.47
C PRO A 8 -9.19 -24.20 -1.41
N ASP A 9 -10.36 -23.84 -0.85
CA ASP A 9 -11.51 -23.31 -1.58
C ASP A 9 -11.14 -22.07 -2.39
N LEU A 10 -10.39 -21.12 -1.82
CA LEU A 10 -9.94 -19.91 -2.54
C LEU A 10 -9.06 -20.21 -3.74
N TYR A 11 -8.23 -21.26 -3.63
CA TYR A 11 -7.38 -21.68 -4.74
C TYR A 11 -8.20 -22.29 -5.90
N HIS A 12 -9.22 -23.06 -5.57
CA HIS A 12 -10.05 -23.74 -6.56
C HIS A 12 -11.19 -22.91 -7.10
N LEU A 13 -11.83 -22.07 -6.26
CA LEU A 13 -13.00 -21.27 -6.60
C LEU A 13 -12.64 -19.86 -7.07
N GLY A 14 -11.38 -19.45 -6.86
CA GLY A 14 -10.88 -18.15 -7.30
C GLY A 14 -11.34 -16.96 -6.43
N PRO A 15 -10.98 -15.72 -6.84
CA PRO A 15 -11.19 -14.53 -6.02
C PRO A 15 -12.68 -14.19 -5.81
N ASN A 16 -13.59 -14.66 -6.66
CA ASN A 16 -15.02 -14.42 -6.50
C ASN A 16 -15.56 -15.04 -5.20
N GLU A 17 -14.99 -16.13 -4.72
CA GLU A 17 -15.37 -16.75 -3.46
C GLU A 17 -15.17 -15.80 -2.28
N PHE A 18 -14.09 -15.01 -2.31
CA PHE A 18 -13.79 -14.01 -1.28
C PHE A 18 -14.77 -12.83 -1.27
N TYR A 19 -15.29 -12.43 -2.42
CA TYR A 19 -16.09 -11.21 -2.55
C TYR A 19 -17.58 -11.46 -2.70
N GLN A 20 -17.99 -12.64 -3.18
CA GLN A 20 -19.39 -12.93 -3.54
C GLN A 20 -19.85 -14.32 -3.13
N GLY A 21 -18.93 -15.22 -2.75
CA GLY A 21 -19.22 -16.59 -2.40
C GLY A 21 -19.57 -16.81 -0.92
N LYS A 22 -19.50 -18.05 -0.49
CA LYS A 22 -19.75 -18.46 0.90
C LYS A 22 -18.77 -17.80 1.87
N LEU A 23 -17.51 -17.66 1.46
CA LEU A 23 -16.50 -17.00 2.28
C LEU A 23 -16.85 -15.53 2.52
N ALA A 24 -17.39 -14.81 1.51
CA ALA A 24 -17.88 -13.45 1.66
C ALA A 24 -19.01 -13.35 2.69
N GLN A 25 -19.93 -14.33 2.69
CA GLN A 25 -21.02 -14.38 3.66
C GLN A 25 -20.51 -14.59 5.09
N GLU A 26 -19.55 -15.51 5.28
CA GLU A 26 -18.90 -15.76 6.57
C GLU A 26 -18.15 -14.51 7.08
N ILE A 27 -17.43 -13.82 6.19
CA ILE A 27 -16.72 -12.57 6.52
C ILE A 27 -17.70 -11.48 6.93
N ALA A 28 -18.76 -11.24 6.14
CA ALA A 28 -19.75 -10.22 6.43
C ALA A 28 -20.48 -10.51 7.76
N SER A 29 -20.85 -11.77 8.01
CA SER A 29 -21.48 -12.20 9.26
C SER A 29 -20.58 -11.94 10.47
N ASP A 30 -19.33 -12.36 10.45
CA ASP A 30 -18.37 -12.14 11.53
C ASP A 30 -18.15 -10.64 11.80
N LEU A 31 -18.04 -9.83 10.73
CA LEU A 31 -17.87 -8.40 10.83
C LEU A 31 -19.10 -7.72 11.47
N GLN A 32 -20.31 -8.10 11.06
CA GLN A 32 -21.56 -7.53 11.60
C GLN A 32 -21.81 -7.96 13.04
N GLU A 33 -21.53 -9.21 13.39
CA GLU A 33 -21.54 -9.69 14.77
C GLU A 33 -20.55 -8.91 15.66
N GLY A 34 -19.41 -8.47 15.09
CA GLY A 34 -18.43 -7.59 15.73
C GLY A 34 -18.79 -6.09 15.72
N GLY A 35 -19.99 -5.71 15.25
CA GLY A 35 -20.47 -4.33 15.22
C GLY A 35 -20.03 -3.52 14.00
N SER A 36 -19.45 -4.14 12.97
CA SER A 36 -19.12 -3.49 11.70
C SER A 36 -20.41 -3.22 10.90
N ARG A 37 -20.35 -2.17 10.05
CA ARG A 37 -21.41 -1.86 9.08
C ARG A 37 -21.17 -2.44 7.70
N ILE A 38 -20.06 -3.17 7.51
CA ILE A 38 -19.73 -3.79 6.21
C ILE A 38 -20.74 -4.90 5.92
N THR A 39 -21.31 -4.87 4.72
CA THR A 39 -22.29 -5.84 4.25
C THR A 39 -21.70 -6.74 3.16
N ILE A 40 -22.45 -7.76 2.77
CA ILE A 40 -22.05 -8.62 1.66
C ILE A 40 -22.08 -7.85 0.32
N GLU A 41 -22.97 -6.88 0.18
CA GLU A 41 -23.07 -6.01 -0.98
C GLU A 41 -21.84 -5.11 -1.08
N ASP A 42 -21.30 -4.64 0.04
CA ASP A 42 -20.05 -3.89 0.07
C ASP A 42 -18.88 -4.73 -0.45
N LEU A 43 -18.79 -5.99 -0.03
CA LEU A 43 -17.79 -6.93 -0.52
C LEU A 43 -17.99 -7.20 -2.03
N ALA A 44 -19.21 -7.51 -2.45
CA ALA A 44 -19.54 -7.80 -3.84
C ALA A 44 -19.31 -6.62 -4.79
N SER A 45 -19.48 -5.39 -4.28
CA SER A 45 -19.24 -4.16 -5.05
C SER A 45 -17.76 -3.77 -5.16
N TYR A 46 -16.88 -4.46 -4.43
CA TYR A 46 -15.45 -4.15 -4.49
C TYR A 46 -14.89 -4.44 -5.88
N SER A 47 -14.11 -3.50 -6.39
CA SER A 47 -13.34 -3.67 -7.62
C SER A 47 -11.94 -3.06 -7.44
N PHE A 48 -10.96 -3.67 -8.06
CA PHE A 48 -9.63 -3.07 -8.14
C PHE A 48 -9.62 -1.91 -9.15
N LYS A 49 -8.66 -1.03 -9.01
CA LYS A 49 -8.45 0.07 -9.95
C LYS A 49 -7.12 -0.10 -10.66
N TYR A 50 -7.13 0.11 -11.96
CA TYR A 50 -5.92 0.33 -12.73
C TYR A 50 -5.57 1.82 -12.64
N ASN A 51 -4.31 2.10 -12.41
CA ASN A 51 -3.77 3.45 -12.46
C ASN A 51 -2.52 3.43 -13.33
N ASP A 52 -2.34 4.48 -14.12
CA ASP A 52 -1.10 4.66 -14.84
C ASP A 52 0.05 4.90 -13.86
N PRO A 53 1.24 4.36 -14.15
CA PRO A 53 2.41 4.61 -13.34
C PRO A 53 2.83 6.08 -13.44
N LEU A 54 3.43 6.60 -12.39
CA LEU A 54 4.19 7.84 -12.49
C LEU A 54 5.46 7.56 -13.28
N VAL A 55 5.69 8.35 -14.30
CA VAL A 55 6.85 8.23 -15.18
C VAL A 55 7.85 9.35 -14.88
N ALA A 56 9.09 8.99 -14.68
CA ALA A 56 10.20 9.92 -14.52
C ALA A 56 11.41 9.44 -15.32
N ASN A 57 12.26 10.36 -15.72
CA ASN A 57 13.51 10.04 -16.37
C ASN A 57 14.66 10.24 -15.37
N TYR A 58 15.58 9.31 -15.36
CA TYR A 58 16.81 9.40 -14.59
C TYR A 58 17.97 8.95 -15.46
N LYS A 59 18.86 9.85 -15.80
CA LYS A 59 19.89 9.64 -16.83
C LYS A 59 19.22 9.22 -18.16
N ASN A 60 19.67 8.10 -18.73
CA ASN A 60 19.13 7.52 -19.97
C ASN A 60 18.10 6.42 -19.73
N LYS A 61 17.51 6.37 -18.54
CA LYS A 61 16.52 5.35 -18.14
C LYS A 61 15.19 5.99 -17.81
N THR A 62 14.13 5.31 -18.16
CA THR A 62 12.77 5.66 -17.71
C THR A 62 12.44 4.90 -16.44
N LEU A 63 11.96 5.61 -15.46
CA LEU A 63 11.53 5.08 -14.16
C LEU A 63 10.01 5.07 -14.10
N TYR A 64 9.42 3.92 -13.89
CA TYR A 64 7.99 3.75 -13.64
C TYR A 64 7.77 3.45 -12.15
N THR A 65 6.92 4.24 -11.51
CA THR A 65 6.66 4.09 -10.08
C THR A 65 5.17 4.11 -9.79
N ALA A 66 4.78 3.57 -8.64
CA ALA A 66 3.40 3.62 -8.20
C ALA A 66 2.91 5.06 -8.02
N GLY A 67 1.59 5.25 -8.15
CA GLY A 67 0.93 6.55 -8.25
C GLY A 67 1.04 7.48 -7.03
N GLU A 68 0.30 8.57 -7.08
CA GLU A 68 0.46 9.74 -6.20
C GLU A 68 0.36 9.45 -4.69
N ASN A 69 -0.48 8.52 -4.29
CA ASN A 69 -0.69 8.18 -2.88
C ASN A 69 0.31 7.14 -2.34
N SER A 70 1.34 6.83 -3.10
CA SER A 70 2.36 5.84 -2.76
C SER A 70 3.75 6.44 -2.52
N GLY A 71 4.71 5.55 -2.28
CA GLY A 71 6.13 5.93 -2.22
C GLY A 71 6.74 6.44 -3.53
N GLY A 72 6.05 6.26 -4.68
CA GLY A 72 6.56 6.60 -6.00
C GLY A 72 6.90 8.07 -6.15
N MET A 73 6.04 8.98 -5.69
CA MET A 73 6.35 10.41 -5.73
C MET A 73 7.62 10.77 -4.94
N ARG A 74 7.80 10.17 -3.76
CA ARG A 74 9.03 10.39 -2.96
C ARG A 74 10.27 9.92 -3.69
N LEU A 75 10.16 8.76 -4.33
CA LEU A 75 11.26 8.19 -5.10
C LEU A 75 11.63 9.12 -6.28
N ASN A 76 10.64 9.57 -7.04
CA ASN A 76 10.86 10.47 -8.17
C ASN A 76 11.46 11.82 -7.73
N GLU A 77 10.99 12.40 -6.63
CA GLU A 77 11.58 13.62 -6.06
C GLU A 77 13.03 13.41 -5.63
N ALA A 78 13.32 12.28 -5.00
CA ALA A 78 14.68 11.96 -4.57
C ALA A 78 15.62 11.79 -5.78
N PHE A 79 15.19 11.05 -6.81
CA PHE A 79 15.98 10.86 -8.02
C PHE A 79 16.24 12.17 -8.76
N ARG A 80 15.23 13.01 -8.91
CA ARG A 80 15.39 14.34 -9.51
C ARG A 80 16.40 15.18 -8.75
N PHE A 81 16.30 15.21 -7.41
CA PHE A 81 17.27 15.94 -6.60
C PHE A 81 18.69 15.42 -6.78
N VAL A 82 18.87 14.11 -6.83
CA VAL A 82 20.19 13.49 -7.07
C VAL A 82 20.72 13.87 -8.44
N GLU A 83 19.88 13.86 -9.47
CA GLU A 83 20.28 14.22 -10.82
C GLU A 83 20.75 15.67 -10.93
N GLU A 84 20.06 16.58 -10.26
CA GLU A 84 20.36 18.01 -10.26
C GLU A 84 21.59 18.39 -9.41
N ASN A 85 21.92 17.58 -8.38
CA ASN A 85 22.87 18.02 -7.33
C ASN A 85 24.07 17.07 -7.14
N LEU A 86 24.09 15.90 -7.75
CA LEU A 86 25.23 14.99 -7.64
C LEU A 86 26.29 15.36 -8.69
N ASP A 87 27.40 15.87 -8.22
CA ASP A 87 28.58 16.06 -9.08
C ASP A 87 29.21 14.71 -9.41
N ARG A 88 29.14 14.35 -10.68
CA ARG A 88 29.65 13.08 -11.22
C ARG A 88 31.04 13.19 -11.82
N SER A 89 31.60 14.38 -11.87
CA SER A 89 33.00 14.59 -12.26
C SER A 89 33.96 14.16 -11.15
N ILE A 90 33.44 14.11 -9.91
CA ILE A 90 34.19 13.67 -8.73
C ILE A 90 33.96 12.16 -8.51
N PRO A 91 34.99 11.36 -8.21
CA PRO A 91 34.86 9.95 -7.86
C PRO A 91 33.85 9.73 -6.74
N PHE A 92 33.11 8.61 -6.80
CA PHE A 92 32.12 8.28 -5.78
C PHE A 92 32.74 8.30 -4.36
N GLY A 93 32.13 9.06 -3.47
CA GLY A 93 32.66 9.28 -2.13
C GLY A 93 31.68 10.00 -1.19
N PRO A 94 32.16 10.60 -0.10
CA PRO A 94 31.33 11.24 0.92
C PRO A 94 30.31 12.24 0.37
N HIS A 95 30.63 12.99 -0.66
CA HIS A 95 29.72 13.95 -1.32
C HIS A 95 28.46 13.28 -1.86
N ALA A 96 28.58 12.07 -2.41
CA ALA A 96 27.44 11.31 -2.92
C ALA A 96 26.48 10.93 -1.79
N TYR A 97 27.01 10.43 -0.68
CA TYR A 97 26.20 10.10 0.50
C TYR A 97 25.49 11.32 1.08
N VAL A 98 26.15 12.46 1.15
CA VAL A 98 25.53 13.73 1.58
C VAL A 98 24.42 14.13 0.62
N THR A 99 24.62 14.01 -0.67
CA THR A 99 23.60 14.30 -1.69
C THR A 99 22.40 13.37 -1.55
N TYR A 100 22.62 12.07 -1.35
CA TYR A 100 21.54 11.09 -1.12
C TYR A 100 20.76 11.40 0.16
N ALA A 101 21.46 11.73 1.26
CA ALA A 101 20.79 12.10 2.52
C ALA A 101 19.92 13.34 2.35
N LYS A 102 20.41 14.36 1.65
CA LYS A 102 19.64 15.58 1.32
C LYS A 102 18.43 15.27 0.44
N ALA A 103 18.58 14.41 -0.57
CA ALA A 103 17.51 13.99 -1.47
C ALA A 103 16.38 13.29 -0.71
N LEU A 104 16.74 12.33 0.14
CA LEU A 104 15.77 11.60 0.96
C LEU A 104 15.07 12.54 1.95
N ASN A 105 15.81 13.38 2.65
CA ASN A 105 15.23 14.35 3.59
C ASN A 105 14.23 15.27 2.89
N LYS A 106 14.60 15.86 1.74
CA LYS A 106 13.72 16.73 0.96
C LYS A 106 12.44 16.02 0.53
N ALA A 107 12.56 14.79 -0.01
CA ALA A 107 11.42 14.00 -0.45
C ALA A 107 10.50 13.62 0.72
N PHE A 108 11.04 13.30 1.91
CA PHE A 108 10.26 13.04 3.11
C PHE A 108 9.55 14.27 3.64
N VAL A 109 10.22 15.42 3.69
CA VAL A 109 9.61 16.68 4.13
C VAL A 109 8.45 17.07 3.20
N SER A 110 8.65 16.98 1.90
CA SER A 110 7.63 17.25 0.88
C SER A 110 6.42 16.30 1.05
N HIS A 111 6.67 15.02 1.24
CA HIS A 111 5.62 14.02 1.46
C HIS A 111 4.82 14.28 2.75
N ARG A 112 5.49 14.59 3.87
CA ARG A 112 4.82 14.93 5.13
C ARG A 112 3.92 16.16 4.99
N LYS A 113 4.38 17.18 4.26
CA LYS A 113 3.57 18.38 3.97
C LYS A 113 2.32 18.03 3.15
N ARG A 114 2.45 17.17 2.13
CA ARG A 114 1.29 16.74 1.32
C ARG A 114 0.26 15.95 2.13
N LEU A 115 0.71 15.01 2.97
CA LEU A 115 -0.19 14.19 3.76
C LEU A 115 -0.72 14.89 5.00
N GLN A 116 -0.10 16.00 5.43
CA GLN A 116 -0.43 16.71 6.67
C GLN A 116 -0.53 15.78 7.90
N ARG A 117 0.25 14.70 7.91
CA ARG A 117 0.19 13.59 8.88
C ARG A 117 1.50 13.36 9.58
N SER A 118 1.38 12.84 10.82
CA SER A 118 2.48 12.11 11.47
C SER A 118 2.59 10.70 10.85
N ILE A 119 3.80 10.30 10.47
CA ILE A 119 4.04 8.96 9.94
C ILE A 119 4.16 8.01 11.13
N ASN A 120 3.21 7.12 11.31
CA ASN A 120 3.34 5.98 12.21
C ASN A 120 4.10 4.86 11.49
N HIS A 121 4.94 4.14 12.22
CA HIS A 121 5.63 2.96 11.72
C HIS A 121 4.60 1.84 11.50
N GLY A 122 4.32 1.54 10.24
CA GLY A 122 3.51 0.39 9.84
C GLY A 122 4.39 -0.85 9.60
N CYS A 123 3.77 -2.02 9.61
CA CYS A 123 4.39 -3.28 9.21
C CYS A 123 3.88 -3.65 7.82
N THR A 124 4.75 -3.58 6.84
CA THR A 124 4.42 -3.82 5.43
C THR A 124 5.35 -4.89 4.87
N SER A 125 4.81 -5.78 4.07
CA SER A 125 5.58 -6.76 3.31
C SER A 125 5.59 -6.40 1.83
N HIS A 126 6.69 -6.72 1.17
CA HIS A 126 6.88 -6.52 -0.26
C HIS A 126 7.52 -7.75 -0.87
N MET A 127 7.07 -8.14 -2.04
CA MET A 127 7.68 -9.18 -2.84
C MET A 127 7.81 -8.72 -4.29
N SER A 128 8.84 -9.20 -4.96
CA SER A 128 9.03 -9.01 -6.39
C SER A 128 9.37 -10.34 -7.03
N ALA A 129 8.88 -10.58 -8.22
CA ALA A 129 9.20 -11.76 -9.01
C ALA A 129 9.47 -11.37 -10.46
N VAL A 130 10.32 -12.15 -11.11
CA VAL A 130 10.66 -12.03 -12.54
C VAL A 130 10.62 -13.42 -13.13
N ASP A 131 9.97 -13.58 -14.26
CA ASP A 131 9.96 -14.84 -15.01
C ASP A 131 11.09 -14.91 -16.04
N SER A 132 11.20 -16.04 -16.72
CA SER A 132 12.20 -16.27 -17.76
C SER A 132 12.00 -15.41 -19.02
N GLU A 133 10.82 -14.85 -19.21
CA GLU A 133 10.50 -13.97 -20.33
C GLU A 133 10.79 -12.49 -20.01
N GLY A 134 11.18 -12.19 -18.75
CA GLY A 134 11.44 -10.84 -18.27
C GLY A 134 10.20 -10.09 -17.80
N ASN A 135 9.04 -10.75 -17.67
CA ASN A 135 7.88 -10.16 -17.02
C ASN A 135 8.16 -9.97 -15.54
N MET A 136 7.75 -8.84 -15.00
CA MET A 136 8.03 -8.46 -13.62
C MET A 136 6.75 -8.15 -12.87
N VAL A 137 6.68 -8.59 -11.62
CA VAL A 137 5.62 -8.20 -10.68
C VAL A 137 6.24 -7.73 -9.38
N ALA A 138 5.69 -6.66 -8.82
CA ALA A 138 6.02 -6.16 -7.51
C ALA A 138 4.73 -5.97 -6.72
N LEU A 139 4.62 -6.65 -5.58
CA LEU A 139 3.43 -6.65 -4.73
C LEU A 139 3.78 -6.11 -3.35
N THR A 140 3.14 -5.01 -2.96
CA THR A 140 3.19 -4.49 -1.60
C THR A 140 1.85 -4.74 -0.93
N TYR A 141 1.87 -5.36 0.25
CA TYR A 141 0.67 -5.60 1.04
C TYR A 141 0.91 -5.34 2.52
N THR A 142 -0.13 -4.91 3.21
CA THR A 142 -0.02 -4.51 4.61
C THR A 142 -1.33 -4.67 5.35
N LEU A 143 -1.22 -5.00 6.62
CA LEU A 143 -2.31 -4.86 7.60
C LEU A 143 -2.26 -3.49 8.30
N LEU A 144 -1.32 -2.63 7.93
CA LEU A 144 -0.90 -1.37 8.49
C LEU A 144 -0.10 -1.54 9.78
N ASN A 145 -0.72 -1.71 10.92
CA ASN A 145 0.00 -1.96 12.17
C ASN A 145 0.35 -3.45 12.29
N ARG A 146 1.31 -3.76 13.17
CA ARG A 146 1.64 -5.14 13.52
C ARG A 146 0.39 -5.85 14.01
N PHE A 147 0.00 -6.92 13.31
CA PHE A 147 -1.26 -7.66 13.51
C PHE A 147 -2.53 -6.82 13.21
N GLY A 148 -2.45 -5.78 12.39
CA GLY A 148 -3.59 -5.00 11.95
C GLY A 148 -4.43 -4.45 13.09
N SER A 149 -5.74 -4.69 13.04
CA SER A 149 -6.69 -4.36 14.10
C SER A 149 -6.62 -5.31 15.32
N LYS A 150 -5.86 -6.40 15.23
CA LYS A 150 -5.83 -7.53 16.20
C LYS A 150 -7.15 -8.29 16.30
N VAL A 151 -8.06 -8.08 15.38
CA VAL A 151 -9.31 -8.83 15.26
C VAL A 151 -9.11 -9.96 14.28
N VAL A 152 -9.40 -11.18 14.71
CA VAL A 152 -9.44 -12.38 13.89
C VAL A 152 -10.89 -12.78 13.73
N LEU A 153 -11.36 -12.93 12.51
CA LEU A 153 -12.72 -13.36 12.23
C LEU A 153 -12.90 -14.83 12.61
N PRO A 154 -13.88 -15.16 13.51
CA PRO A 154 -13.98 -16.51 14.08
C PRO A 154 -14.26 -17.60 13.06
N LYS A 155 -15.14 -17.37 12.08
CA LYS A 155 -15.53 -18.34 11.06
C LYS A 155 -14.47 -18.58 10.00
N THR A 156 -13.66 -17.55 9.70
CA THR A 156 -12.71 -17.57 8.59
C THR A 156 -11.26 -17.57 9.01
N GLY A 157 -10.95 -17.13 10.25
CA GLY A 157 -9.59 -16.94 10.75
C GLY A 157 -8.83 -15.79 10.10
N ILE A 158 -9.49 -14.96 9.33
CA ILE A 158 -8.86 -13.82 8.68
C ILE A 158 -8.51 -12.77 9.72
N LEU A 159 -7.23 -12.39 9.74
CA LEU A 159 -6.74 -11.28 10.54
C LEU A 159 -7.04 -9.96 9.82
N MET A 160 -7.84 -9.10 10.46
CA MET A 160 -8.28 -7.85 9.88
C MET A 160 -7.21 -6.76 9.96
N ASN A 161 -7.11 -6.00 8.87
CA ASN A 161 -6.27 -4.80 8.85
C ASN A 161 -6.86 -3.68 9.72
N ASN A 162 -6.08 -2.63 9.95
CA ASN A 162 -6.55 -1.39 10.58
C ASN A 162 -6.35 -0.16 9.67
N SER A 163 -6.46 -0.34 8.37
CA SER A 163 -6.18 0.70 7.37
C SER A 163 -7.13 1.89 7.45
N VAL A 164 -8.29 1.71 8.08
CA VAL A 164 -9.21 2.83 8.37
C VAL A 164 -8.54 3.96 9.15
N SER A 165 -7.48 3.66 9.91
CA SER A 165 -6.69 4.67 10.62
C SER A 165 -5.89 5.61 9.71
N TYR A 166 -5.82 5.33 8.40
CA TYR A 166 -5.28 6.26 7.42
C TYR A 166 -6.20 7.46 7.17
N PHE A 167 -7.48 7.32 7.43
CA PHE A 167 -8.41 8.43 7.26
C PHE A 167 -8.34 9.40 8.43
N ASP A 168 -8.40 10.69 8.11
CA ASP A 168 -8.48 11.75 9.10
C ASP A 168 -9.96 12.13 9.30
N PRO A 169 -10.47 12.10 10.54
CA PRO A 169 -11.85 12.49 10.79
C PRO A 169 -12.11 13.99 10.61
N ARG A 170 -11.06 14.80 10.56
CA ARG A 170 -11.17 16.26 10.39
C ARG A 170 -11.42 16.63 8.94
N GLN A 171 -12.17 17.69 8.73
CA GLN A 171 -12.46 18.22 7.40
C GLN A 171 -11.21 18.90 6.78
N GLY A 172 -11.12 18.88 5.46
CA GLY A 172 -10.13 19.62 4.70
C GLY A 172 -8.74 18.97 4.56
N PHE A 173 -8.55 17.74 5.04
CA PHE A 173 -7.33 16.99 4.82
C PHE A 173 -7.46 16.08 3.60
N SER A 174 -6.35 15.80 2.93
CA SER A 174 -6.32 14.89 1.78
C SER A 174 -6.81 13.48 2.13
N THR A 175 -6.75 13.11 3.40
CA THR A 175 -7.20 11.82 3.93
C THR A 175 -8.50 11.92 4.73
N THR A 176 -9.25 13.04 4.62
CA THR A 176 -10.56 13.17 5.26
C THR A 176 -11.47 12.02 4.85
N ILE A 177 -12.26 11.50 5.81
CA ILE A 177 -13.24 10.45 5.57
C ILE A 177 -14.35 11.00 4.66
N GLU A 178 -14.42 10.43 3.46
CA GLU A 178 -15.48 10.70 2.50
C GLU A 178 -15.99 9.37 1.94
N GLY A 179 -17.29 9.29 1.66
CA GLY A 179 -17.86 8.07 1.11
C GLY A 179 -17.16 7.64 -0.19
N ARG A 180 -16.82 6.35 -0.31
CA ARG A 180 -16.12 5.73 -1.45
C ARG A 180 -14.70 6.25 -1.74
N LYS A 181 -14.12 7.04 -0.85
CA LYS A 181 -12.74 7.50 -0.98
C LYS A 181 -11.78 6.33 -0.74
N ARG A 182 -10.79 6.20 -1.62
CA ARG A 182 -9.65 5.28 -1.47
C ARG A 182 -8.38 6.10 -1.27
N ILE A 183 -7.52 5.64 -0.38
CA ILE A 183 -6.21 6.23 -0.10
C ILE A 183 -5.12 5.32 -0.66
#